data_bb996a6c135f0bef7dda0c8d33d5788a
#
_entry.id   bb996a6c135f0bef7dda0c8d33d5788a
#
_cell.length_a   1.000
_cell.length_b   1.000
_cell.length_c   1.000
_cell.angle_alpha   90.00
_cell.angle_beta   90.00
_cell.angle_gamma   90.00
#
_symmetry.space_group_name_H-M   'P 1'
#
loop_
_entity.id
_entity.type
_entity.pdbx_description
1 polymer ?
#
loop_
_entity_poly.entity_id
_entity_poly.type
_entity_poly.pdbx_seq_one_letter_code
_entity_poly.pdbx_strand_id
1 'polypeptide(L)'
;EALQKTIEIVAKKGRKRDRKAAIEGMDFFSLLLKKDKANLEVLIEDYAKIKSVDELLNFFLAGYAVICTKLCWIRGIEVEIKNPLVPMPLMPIKPLAHYEVIYDFLRPNWEPPKQSLMDRFKQWIK
;
A
#
# COMPACT_ATOMS: atom_id res chain seq x y z
N GLU A 1 -6.78 12.24 -11.56
CA GLU A 1 -6.82 11.50 -12.84
C GLU A 1 -6.56 10.00 -12.64
N ALA A 2 -5.42 9.56 -12.06
CA ALA A 2 -5.10 8.13 -11.90
C ALA A 2 -6.14 7.37 -11.05
N LEU A 3 -6.55 7.93 -9.90
CA LEU A 3 -7.57 7.30 -9.04
C LEU A 3 -8.93 7.19 -9.75
N GLN A 4 -9.31 8.20 -10.51
CA GLN A 4 -10.56 8.17 -11.27
C GLN A 4 -10.56 7.04 -12.31
N LYS A 5 -9.46 6.88 -13.05
CA LYS A 5 -9.29 5.75 -14.00
C LYS A 5 -9.36 4.39 -13.28
N THR A 6 -8.79 4.29 -12.08
CA THR A 6 -8.87 3.05 -11.29
C THR A 6 -10.32 2.71 -10.93
N ILE A 7 -11.10 3.69 -10.46
CA ILE A 7 -12.53 3.50 -10.14
C ILE A 7 -13.31 3.02 -11.37
N GLU A 8 -13.09 3.63 -12.53
CA GLU A 8 -13.72 3.23 -13.78
C GLU A 8 -13.37 1.80 -14.20
N ILE A 9 -12.12 1.39 -14.03
CA ILE A 9 -11.66 0.02 -14.31
C ILE A 9 -12.35 -0.97 -13.37
N VAL A 10 -12.42 -0.66 -12.07
CA VAL A 10 -13.09 -1.51 -11.08
C VAL A 10 -14.59 -1.62 -11.36
N ALA A 11 -15.24 -0.50 -11.70
CA ALA A 11 -16.66 -0.49 -12.06
C ALA A 11 -16.97 -1.35 -13.31
N LYS A 12 -16.01 -1.45 -14.24
CA LYS A 12 -16.19 -2.25 -15.48
C LYS A 12 -15.76 -3.71 -15.32
N LYS A 13 -14.62 -3.97 -14.70
CA LYS A 13 -13.93 -5.27 -14.70
C LYS A 13 -13.77 -5.92 -13.32
N GLY A 14 -14.13 -5.23 -12.24
CA GLY A 14 -14.03 -5.73 -10.88
C GLY A 14 -14.95 -6.91 -10.60
N ARG A 15 -14.73 -7.59 -9.47
CA ARG A 15 -15.65 -8.61 -8.96
C ARG A 15 -17.02 -7.99 -8.68
N LYS A 16 -18.10 -8.79 -8.69
CA LYS A 16 -19.48 -8.30 -8.53
C LYS A 16 -19.66 -7.35 -7.34
N ARG A 17 -19.06 -7.68 -6.18
CA ARG A 17 -19.10 -6.85 -4.97
C ARG A 17 -18.37 -5.51 -5.18
N ASP A 18 -17.18 -5.55 -5.74
CA ASP A 18 -16.33 -4.37 -5.93
C ASP A 18 -16.91 -3.43 -6.98
N ARG A 19 -17.51 -3.99 -8.06
CA ARG A 19 -18.23 -3.22 -9.07
C ARG A 19 -19.40 -2.45 -8.48
N LYS A 20 -20.21 -3.11 -7.63
CA LYS A 20 -21.35 -2.48 -6.97
C LYS A 20 -20.86 -1.31 -6.10
N ALA A 21 -19.87 -1.53 -5.26
CA ALA A 21 -19.29 -0.51 -4.41
C ALA A 21 -18.74 0.68 -5.23
N ALA A 22 -18.04 0.41 -6.34
CA ALA A 22 -17.50 1.46 -7.22
C ALA A 22 -18.60 2.29 -7.90
N ILE A 23 -19.69 1.64 -8.35
CA ILE A 23 -20.84 2.33 -8.97
C ILE A 23 -21.57 3.21 -7.94
N GLU A 24 -21.72 2.72 -6.71
CA GLU A 24 -22.33 3.44 -5.60
C GLU A 24 -21.40 4.52 -5.00
N GLY A 25 -20.12 4.54 -5.41
CA GLY A 25 -19.09 5.45 -4.89
C GLY A 25 -18.77 5.20 -3.42
N MET A 26 -18.89 3.95 -2.98
CA MET A 26 -18.62 3.44 -1.62
C MET A 26 -17.37 2.56 -1.59
N ASP A 27 -16.63 2.47 -2.69
CA ASP A 27 -15.32 1.83 -2.70
C ASP A 27 -14.24 2.74 -2.07
N PHE A 28 -13.12 2.14 -1.68
CA PHE A 28 -12.03 2.85 -1.02
C PHE A 28 -11.55 4.09 -1.78
N PHE A 29 -11.35 3.99 -3.09
CA PHE A 29 -10.82 5.09 -3.88
C PHE A 29 -11.83 6.21 -4.08
N SER A 30 -13.11 5.88 -4.23
CA SER A 30 -14.20 6.86 -4.29
C SER A 30 -14.33 7.63 -2.98
N LEU A 31 -14.30 6.95 -1.84
CA LEU A 31 -14.34 7.56 -0.50
C LEU A 31 -13.10 8.42 -0.25
N LEU A 32 -11.92 7.95 -0.69
CA LEU A 32 -10.66 8.69 -0.58
C LEU A 32 -10.70 10.01 -1.38
N LEU A 33 -11.28 10.00 -2.58
CA LEU A 33 -11.47 11.20 -3.40
C LEU A 33 -12.47 12.17 -2.77
N LYS A 34 -13.56 11.65 -2.18
CA LYS A 34 -14.56 12.44 -1.45
C LYS A 34 -14.06 12.96 -0.10
N LYS A 35 -12.93 12.45 0.38
CA LYS A 35 -12.42 12.68 1.74
C LYS A 35 -13.41 12.29 2.84
N ASP A 36 -14.19 11.26 2.61
CA ASP A 36 -15.20 10.77 3.53
C ASP A 36 -14.57 9.93 4.64
N LYS A 37 -14.07 10.62 5.67
CA LYS A 37 -13.36 10.00 6.79
C LYS A 37 -14.21 8.90 7.46
N ALA A 38 -15.47 9.18 7.76
CA ALA A 38 -16.32 8.26 8.52
C ALA A 38 -16.53 6.93 7.79
N ASN A 39 -16.86 6.97 6.50
CA ASN A 39 -17.03 5.75 5.70
C ASN A 39 -15.69 5.05 5.41
N LEU A 40 -14.58 5.79 5.31
CA LEU A 40 -13.25 5.20 5.20
C LEU A 40 -12.88 4.41 6.46
N GLU A 41 -13.13 4.93 7.64
CA GLU A 41 -12.88 4.23 8.91
C GLU A 41 -13.66 2.92 8.99
N VAL A 42 -14.97 2.95 8.69
CA VAL A 42 -15.81 1.74 8.67
C VAL A 42 -15.29 0.71 7.66
N LEU A 43 -14.97 1.16 6.45
CA LEU A 43 -14.48 0.27 5.38
C LEU A 43 -13.13 -0.36 5.73
N ILE A 44 -12.22 0.41 6.31
CA ILE A 44 -10.89 -0.07 6.71
C ILE A 44 -11.00 -1.04 7.90
N GLU A 45 -11.90 -0.81 8.85
CA GLU A 45 -12.18 -1.76 9.93
C GLU A 45 -12.69 -3.10 9.38
N ASP A 46 -13.51 -3.08 8.32
CA ASP A 46 -13.93 -4.31 7.65
C ASP A 46 -12.78 -4.99 6.89
N TYR A 47 -11.90 -4.22 6.29
CA TYR A 47 -10.68 -4.77 5.66
C TYR A 47 -9.73 -5.39 6.68
N ALA A 48 -9.67 -4.88 7.90
CA ALA A 48 -8.85 -5.45 8.96
C ALA A 48 -9.33 -6.83 9.44
N LYS A 49 -10.57 -7.21 9.12
CA LYS A 49 -11.12 -8.57 9.40
C LYS A 49 -10.75 -9.59 8.31
N ILE A 50 -10.26 -9.15 7.16
CA ILE A 50 -9.89 -10.03 6.05
C ILE A 50 -8.56 -10.70 6.37
N LYS A 51 -8.59 -12.04 6.42
CA LYS A 51 -7.38 -12.83 6.64
C LYS A 51 -6.49 -12.85 5.40
N SER A 52 -5.19 -12.70 5.60
CA SER A 52 -4.18 -12.94 4.57
C SER A 52 -4.07 -14.42 4.23
N VAL A 53 -3.60 -14.73 3.03
CA VAL A 53 -3.21 -16.09 2.63
C VAL A 53 -2.04 -16.59 3.47
N ASP A 54 -1.15 -15.69 3.87
CA ASP A 54 -0.07 -15.98 4.83
C ASP A 54 -0.65 -15.92 6.25
N GLU A 55 -0.78 -17.09 6.86
CA GLU A 55 -1.33 -17.24 8.20
C GLU A 55 -0.49 -16.53 9.26
N LEU A 56 0.83 -16.50 9.07
CA LEU A 56 1.75 -15.84 10.01
C LEU A 56 1.49 -14.34 10.09
N LEU A 57 1.22 -13.69 8.96
CA LEU A 57 0.91 -12.26 8.93
C LEU A 57 -0.38 -11.93 9.69
N ASN A 58 -1.35 -12.84 9.74
CA ASN A 58 -2.63 -12.59 10.42
C ASN A 58 -2.50 -12.38 11.94
N PHE A 59 -1.37 -12.79 12.54
CA PHE A 59 -1.11 -12.56 13.96
C PHE A 59 -0.51 -11.18 14.25
N PHE A 60 0.14 -10.55 13.26
CA PHE A 60 0.92 -9.34 13.48
C PHE A 60 0.35 -8.11 12.76
N LEU A 61 -0.32 -8.32 11.62
CA LEU A 61 -0.65 -7.20 10.76
C LEU A 61 -1.86 -7.48 9.86
N ALA A 62 -2.82 -6.56 9.84
CA ALA A 62 -3.87 -6.53 8.83
C ALA A 62 -3.37 -5.76 7.60
N GLY A 63 -2.48 -6.38 6.79
CA GLY A 63 -1.68 -5.73 5.76
C GLY A 63 -2.47 -4.81 4.82
N TYR A 64 -3.62 -5.26 4.31
CA TYR A 64 -4.45 -4.45 3.41
C TYR A 64 -5.04 -3.21 4.11
N ALA A 65 -5.54 -3.37 5.34
CA ALA A 65 -6.06 -2.26 6.14
C ALA A 65 -4.95 -1.24 6.47
N VAL A 66 -3.74 -1.71 6.80
CA VAL A 66 -2.57 -0.85 7.06
C VAL A 66 -2.22 0.00 5.84
N ILE A 67 -2.18 -0.60 4.64
CA ILE A 67 -1.92 0.14 3.39
C ILE A 67 -2.99 1.20 3.16
N CYS A 68 -4.27 0.83 3.29
CA CYS A 68 -5.38 1.77 3.11
C CYS A 68 -5.34 2.91 4.13
N THR A 69 -5.08 2.61 5.41
CA THR A 69 -4.91 3.61 6.46
C THR A 69 -3.77 4.57 6.13
N LYS A 70 -2.61 4.04 5.73
CA LYS A 70 -1.44 4.86 5.37
C LYS A 70 -1.73 5.76 4.17
N LEU A 71 -2.46 5.28 3.17
CA LEU A 71 -2.87 6.08 2.01
C LEU A 71 -3.80 7.24 2.43
N CYS A 72 -4.70 7.02 3.38
CA CYS A 72 -5.53 8.10 3.94
C CYS A 72 -4.65 9.18 4.58
N TRP A 73 -3.71 8.80 5.43
CA TRP A 73 -2.78 9.72 6.10
C TRP A 73 -1.90 10.49 5.10
N ILE A 74 -1.41 9.85 4.05
CA ILE A 74 -0.65 10.51 2.95
C ILE A 74 -1.52 11.56 2.24
N ARG A 75 -2.83 11.35 2.18
CA ARG A 75 -3.79 12.30 1.59
C ARG A 75 -4.32 13.35 2.58
N GLY A 76 -3.79 13.40 3.79
CA GLY A 76 -4.20 14.33 4.84
C GLY A 76 -5.55 13.98 5.45
N ILE A 77 -5.97 12.71 5.36
CA ILE A 77 -7.19 12.19 6.01
C ILE A 77 -6.74 11.35 7.19
N GLU A 78 -6.76 11.92 8.38
CA GLU A 78 -6.32 11.27 9.62
C GLU A 78 -7.41 10.35 10.16
N VAL A 79 -7.57 9.18 9.53
CA VAL A 79 -8.48 8.12 9.97
C VAL A 79 -7.97 7.46 11.24
N GLU A 80 -8.88 7.02 12.11
CA GLU A 80 -8.60 6.33 13.35
C GLU A 80 -9.16 4.90 13.29
N ILE A 81 -8.28 3.91 13.34
CA ILE A 81 -8.64 2.49 13.27
C ILE A 81 -8.40 1.85 14.63
N LYS A 82 -9.42 1.17 15.15
CA LYS A 82 -9.38 0.55 16.49
C LYS A 82 -8.78 -0.84 16.48
N ASN A 83 -8.72 -1.49 15.32
CA ASN A 83 -8.18 -2.84 15.20
C ASN A 83 -6.68 -2.86 15.58
N PRO A 84 -6.25 -3.70 16.55
CA PRO A 84 -4.87 -3.73 17.03
C PRO A 84 -3.86 -4.20 15.98
N LEU A 85 -4.32 -4.87 14.91
CA LEU A 85 -3.47 -5.27 13.78
C LEU A 85 -3.18 -4.12 12.80
N VAL A 86 -3.70 -2.90 13.08
CA VAL A 86 -3.36 -1.67 12.35
C VAL A 86 -2.58 -0.77 13.29
N PRO A 87 -1.24 -0.70 13.18
CA PRO A 87 -0.39 0.03 14.11
C PRO A 87 -0.50 1.53 13.90
N MET A 88 -1.50 2.18 14.51
CA MET A 88 -1.77 3.61 14.39
C MET A 88 -0.57 4.53 14.67
N PRO A 89 0.35 4.22 15.63
CA PRO A 89 1.55 5.05 15.84
C PRO A 89 2.48 5.19 14.63
N LEU A 90 2.38 4.26 13.64
CA LEU A 90 3.16 4.31 12.39
C LEU A 90 2.46 5.10 11.27
N MET A 91 1.23 5.57 11.50
CA MET A 91 0.47 6.28 10.47
C MET A 91 0.94 7.72 10.24
N PRO A 92 1.31 8.52 11.26
CA PRO A 92 1.83 9.86 11.03
C PRO A 92 3.03 9.87 10.07
N ILE A 93 3.02 10.84 9.15
CA ILE A 93 4.11 11.01 8.19
C ILE A 93 5.18 11.86 8.88
N LYS A 94 6.25 11.21 9.29
CA LYS A 94 7.41 11.87 9.92
C LYS A 94 8.65 11.55 9.09
N PRO A 95 8.95 12.35 8.04
CA PRO A 95 10.15 12.14 7.27
C PRO A 95 11.37 12.38 8.17
N LEU A 96 12.40 11.57 8.01
CA LEU A 96 13.67 11.77 8.70
C LEU A 96 14.33 13.05 8.17
N ALA A 97 14.95 13.83 9.07
CA ALA A 97 15.71 15.02 8.68
C ALA A 97 16.91 14.66 7.79
N HIS A 98 17.44 13.46 7.97
CA HIS A 98 18.54 12.90 7.19
C HIS A 98 18.29 11.41 6.94
N TYR A 99 18.48 10.98 5.70
CA TYR A 99 18.46 9.57 5.30
C TYR A 99 19.88 9.10 5.03
N GLU A 100 20.36 8.18 5.84
CA GLU A 100 21.64 7.52 5.57
C GLU A 100 21.42 6.42 4.53
N VAL A 101 22.04 6.58 3.38
CA VAL A 101 21.98 5.57 2.31
C VAL A 101 23.07 4.53 2.58
N ILE A 102 22.70 3.43 3.23
CA ILE A 102 23.59 2.32 3.59
C ILE A 102 24.00 1.52 2.34
N TYR A 103 23.11 1.42 1.37
CA TYR A 103 23.33 0.60 0.17
C TYR A 103 23.72 1.47 -1.02
N ASP A 104 24.89 1.19 -1.61
CA ASP A 104 25.40 1.95 -2.76
C ASP A 104 24.44 1.98 -3.95
N PHE A 105 23.71 0.89 -4.20
CA PHE A 105 22.74 0.82 -5.31
C PHE A 105 21.52 1.75 -5.15
N LEU A 106 21.30 2.35 -3.98
CA LEU A 106 20.24 3.33 -3.74
C LEU A 106 20.72 4.78 -3.94
N ARG A 107 22.02 4.99 -4.18
CA ARG A 107 22.55 6.35 -4.41
C ARG A 107 22.15 6.88 -5.76
N PRO A 108 21.82 8.16 -5.89
CA PRO A 108 21.65 8.80 -7.18
C PRO A 108 22.94 8.59 -8.03
N ASN A 109 22.77 8.23 -9.29
CA ASN A 109 23.87 7.95 -10.23
C ASN A 109 24.67 6.66 -9.97
N TRP A 110 24.15 5.72 -9.14
CA TRP A 110 24.76 4.41 -9.05
C TRP A 110 24.56 3.64 -10.35
N GLU A 111 25.65 3.13 -10.89
CA GLU A 111 25.65 2.21 -12.03
C GLU A 111 26.09 0.81 -11.57
N PRO A 112 25.42 -0.25 -12.00
CA PRO A 112 25.87 -1.60 -11.67
C PRO A 112 27.29 -1.84 -12.22
N PRO A 113 28.17 -2.49 -11.46
CA PRO A 113 29.51 -2.79 -11.93
C PRO A 113 29.44 -3.57 -13.26
N LYS A 114 30.16 -3.08 -14.25
CA LYS A 114 30.23 -3.73 -15.58
C LYS A 114 30.83 -5.11 -15.42
N GLN A 115 30.00 -6.14 -15.44
CA GLN A 115 30.46 -7.52 -15.42
C GLN A 115 31.19 -7.83 -16.73
N SER A 116 32.48 -8.16 -16.63
CA SER A 116 33.24 -8.70 -17.74
C SER A 116 32.63 -10.04 -18.21
N LEU A 117 32.69 -10.34 -19.51
CA LEU A 117 32.28 -11.66 -20.03
C LEU A 117 33.01 -12.81 -19.31
N MET A 118 34.24 -12.59 -18.88
CA MET A 118 35.04 -13.54 -18.09
C MET A 118 34.47 -13.78 -16.71
N ASP A 119 33.89 -12.77 -16.06
CA ASP A 119 33.27 -12.91 -14.73
C ASP A 119 31.97 -13.70 -14.81
N ARG A 120 31.22 -13.54 -15.89
CA ARG A 120 30.01 -14.34 -16.16
C ARG A 120 30.37 -15.81 -16.45
N PHE A 121 31.45 -16.07 -17.17
CA PHE A 121 31.94 -17.43 -17.41
C PHE A 121 32.39 -18.12 -16.13
N LYS A 122 33.09 -17.42 -15.21
CA LYS A 122 33.53 -17.98 -13.93
C LYS A 122 32.36 -18.33 -12.99
N GLN A 123 31.23 -17.64 -13.08
CA GLN A 123 30.02 -17.97 -12.32
C GLN A 123 29.30 -19.21 -12.88
N TRP A 124 29.48 -19.52 -14.16
CA TRP A 124 28.84 -20.66 -14.82
C TRP A 124 29.59 -22.00 -14.58
N ILE A 125 30.86 -21.94 -14.17
CA ILE A 125 31.74 -23.11 -13.95
C ILE A 125 31.78 -23.52 -12.45
N LYS A 126 31.09 -22.81 -11.56
CA LYS A 126 30.88 -23.19 -10.16
C LYS A 126 29.49 -23.83 -9.97
#